data_d7dd7801d8666ddd878942f84287f4cc
#
_entry.id   d7dd7801d8666ddd878942f84287f4cc
#
_cell.length_a   1.000
_cell.length_b   1.000
_cell.length_c   1.000
_cell.angle_alpha   90.00
_cell.angle_beta   90.00
_cell.angle_gamma   90.00
#
_symmetry.space_group_name_H-M   'P 1'
#
loop_
_entity.id
_entity.type
_entity.pdbx_description
1 polymer ?
#
loop_
_entity_poly.entity_id
_entity_poly.type
_entity_poly.pdbx_seq_one_letter_code
_entity_poly.pdbx_strand_id
1 'polypeptide(L)'
;IRDLVRSRGLGDAYKRQVYEMPHGLKNYAKVFLAQAGGDGTTGGDQVNVEGNHVGSWNFALNYYWHDWKFRAYYEHFFDDHSQMFLQYGRWKDGHLGFEITLPRNRWVNTLLWEGLATKDQSGPILYDGDERFPGAAFPGMQVSACDDYYNNFFYQSWQHYGLGVGNPLLPGPIYNRDGSLKFRSNRVRANHWAFSGTPSDEWAYRVLMSYALHWGTYVNPLDKICKQFSSLYEVMYSPKALSGWHFSVSAAVDHGDYLGNSGGGMITIRKEGICIK
;
A
#
# COMPACT_ATOMS: atom_id res chain seq x y z
N ILE A 1 16.49 18.25 -13.90
CA ILE A 1 17.59 17.46 -13.32
C ILE A 1 17.93 18.13 -12.00
N ARG A 2 17.53 17.53 -10.90
CA ARG A 2 17.76 18.07 -9.57
C ARG A 2 18.92 17.31 -8.93
N ASP A 3 19.85 18.06 -8.33
CA ASP A 3 20.88 17.54 -7.45
C ASP A 3 20.23 16.79 -6.29
N LEU A 4 20.22 15.49 -6.37
CA LEU A 4 19.71 14.60 -5.33
C LEU A 4 20.90 14.01 -4.59
N VAL A 5 21.49 14.75 -3.65
CA VAL A 5 22.06 14.16 -2.43
C VAL A 5 22.24 15.26 -1.38
N ARG A 6 21.40 15.32 -0.41
CA ARG A 6 21.71 15.92 0.89
C ARG A 6 21.48 14.89 1.97
N SER A 7 22.45 14.03 2.22
CA SER A 7 22.52 13.32 3.48
C SER A 7 23.02 14.29 4.56
N ARG A 8 22.24 14.49 5.61
CA ARG A 8 22.67 15.24 6.79
C ARG A 8 23.06 14.25 7.88
N GLY A 9 24.29 13.76 7.84
CA GLY A 9 24.91 13.07 8.96
C GLY A 9 26.19 13.79 9.33
N LEU A 10 26.45 14.01 10.60
CA LEU A 10 27.64 14.70 11.14
C LEU A 10 28.98 13.99 10.85
N GLY A 11 28.95 12.81 10.20
CA GLY A 11 30.15 12.08 9.76
C GLY A 11 30.56 12.29 8.31
N ASP A 12 29.71 12.88 7.48
CA ASP A 12 29.91 12.92 6.00
C ASP A 12 30.46 14.25 5.47
N ALA A 13 31.01 15.10 6.35
CA ALA A 13 31.58 16.37 5.92
C ALA A 13 32.78 16.24 4.98
N TYR A 14 33.37 15.05 4.80
CA TYR A 14 34.63 14.85 4.11
C TYR A 14 34.56 14.23 2.70
N LYS A 15 33.38 13.70 2.27
CA LYS A 15 33.26 13.17 0.90
C LYS A 15 31.87 13.47 0.33
N ARG A 16 31.70 14.67 -0.22
CA ARG A 16 30.65 14.89 -1.22
C ARG A 16 31.09 14.15 -2.49
N GLN A 17 30.75 12.89 -2.61
CA GLN A 17 30.71 12.27 -3.92
C GLN A 17 29.44 12.79 -4.62
N VAL A 18 29.63 13.65 -5.61
CA VAL A 18 28.58 13.96 -6.58
C VAL A 18 28.49 12.73 -7.47
N TYR A 19 27.47 11.93 -7.26
CA TYR A 19 27.16 10.81 -8.14
C TYR A 19 26.32 11.37 -9.30
N GLU A 20 26.88 11.41 -10.47
CA GLU A 20 26.13 11.70 -11.68
C GLU A 20 25.56 10.40 -12.22
N MET A 21 24.23 10.24 -12.10
CA MET A 21 23.56 9.05 -12.62
C MET A 21 23.68 8.99 -14.14
N PRO A 22 23.91 7.80 -14.71
CA PRO A 22 23.97 7.63 -16.15
C PRO A 22 22.67 8.13 -16.80
N HIS A 23 22.82 8.90 -17.88
CA HIS A 23 21.70 9.47 -18.62
C HIS A 23 21.67 8.93 -20.06
N GLY A 24 20.54 9.11 -20.75
CA GLY A 24 20.34 8.64 -22.12
C GLY A 24 19.22 7.62 -22.24
N LEU A 25 18.73 7.40 -23.45
CA LEU A 25 17.55 6.56 -23.72
C LEU A 25 17.69 5.12 -23.19
N LYS A 26 18.91 4.56 -23.21
CA LYS A 26 19.15 3.21 -22.69
C LYS A 26 18.91 3.13 -21.18
N ASN A 27 19.35 4.12 -20.42
CA ASN A 27 19.16 4.15 -18.97
C ASN A 27 17.70 4.49 -18.61
N TYR A 28 17.05 5.36 -19.35
CA TYR A 28 15.60 5.56 -19.22
C TYR A 28 14.82 4.29 -19.46
N ALA A 29 15.19 3.49 -20.47
CA ALA A 29 14.55 2.19 -20.71
C ALA A 29 14.81 1.20 -19.57
N LYS A 30 16.00 1.18 -18.98
CA LYS A 30 16.30 0.35 -17.80
C LYS A 30 15.44 0.73 -16.60
N VAL A 31 15.36 2.03 -16.28
CA VAL A 31 14.50 2.53 -15.20
C VAL A 31 13.04 2.18 -15.48
N PHE A 32 12.55 2.37 -16.70
CA PHE A 32 11.18 2.06 -17.06
C PHE A 32 10.85 0.56 -16.96
N LEU A 33 11.79 -0.30 -17.29
CA LEU A 33 11.64 -1.76 -17.28
C LEU A 33 12.10 -2.41 -15.96
N ALA A 34 12.44 -1.61 -14.95
CA ALA A 34 12.98 -2.08 -13.67
C ALA A 34 14.17 -3.04 -13.83
N GLN A 35 15.15 -2.66 -14.66
CA GLN A 35 16.35 -3.46 -14.92
C GLN A 35 17.52 -2.99 -14.03
N ALA A 36 18.41 -3.90 -13.72
CA ALA A 36 19.61 -3.61 -12.96
C ALA A 36 20.48 -2.53 -13.63
N GLY A 37 21.07 -1.67 -12.83
CA GLY A 37 21.98 -0.62 -13.25
C GLY A 37 23.26 -1.17 -13.90
N GLY A 38 24.02 -0.29 -14.54
CA GLY A 38 25.33 -0.60 -15.08
C GLY A 38 26.46 -0.05 -14.20
N ASP A 39 27.70 -0.20 -14.66
CA ASP A 39 28.92 0.17 -13.93
C ASP A 39 28.98 1.65 -13.49
N GLY A 40 28.17 2.52 -14.08
CA GLY A 40 28.08 3.95 -13.71
C GLY A 40 27.04 4.25 -12.64
N THR A 41 26.32 3.24 -12.13
CA THR A 41 25.29 3.42 -11.08
C THR A 41 25.81 3.06 -9.71
N THR A 42 25.03 3.33 -8.65
CA THR A 42 25.39 2.93 -7.29
C THR A 42 25.43 1.41 -7.15
N GLY A 43 26.18 0.89 -6.17
CA GLY A 43 26.23 -0.56 -5.94
C GLY A 43 24.86 -1.17 -5.68
N GLY A 44 23.96 -0.45 -5.00
CA GLY A 44 22.57 -0.87 -4.80
C GLY A 44 21.80 -1.00 -6.10
N ASP A 45 21.92 -0.01 -6.99
CA ASP A 45 21.24 -0.03 -8.30
C ASP A 45 21.78 -1.13 -9.21
N GLN A 46 23.07 -1.48 -9.09
CA GLN A 46 23.69 -2.57 -9.87
C GLN A 46 23.18 -3.94 -9.47
N VAL A 47 22.88 -4.13 -8.18
CA VAL A 47 22.39 -5.42 -7.65
C VAL A 47 20.90 -5.58 -7.80
N ASN A 48 20.18 -4.50 -7.63
CA ASN A 48 18.72 -4.50 -7.61
C ASN A 48 18.15 -3.90 -8.91
N VAL A 49 17.74 -2.64 -8.90
CA VAL A 49 17.22 -1.94 -10.08
C VAL A 49 17.82 -0.54 -10.17
N GLU A 50 17.93 -0.01 -11.38
CA GLU A 50 18.28 1.39 -11.61
C GLU A 50 17.07 2.27 -11.25
N GLY A 51 17.20 3.06 -10.17
CA GLY A 51 16.12 3.84 -9.59
C GLY A 51 15.39 3.11 -8.47
N ASN A 52 14.21 3.60 -8.09
CA ASN A 52 13.39 3.02 -7.04
C ASN A 52 11.98 2.74 -7.58
N HIS A 53 11.46 1.55 -7.35
CA HIS A 53 10.20 1.09 -7.93
C HIS A 53 9.30 0.50 -6.85
N VAL A 54 8.04 0.89 -6.88
CA VAL A 54 6.97 0.21 -6.15
C VAL A 54 5.86 -0.15 -7.11
N GLY A 55 5.33 -1.33 -6.98
CA GLY A 55 4.27 -1.78 -7.85
C GLY A 55 3.55 -3.01 -7.34
N SER A 56 2.68 -3.53 -8.18
CA SER A 56 1.97 -4.77 -7.90
C SER A 56 1.57 -5.52 -9.16
N TRP A 57 1.52 -6.84 -9.03
CA TRP A 57 0.85 -7.70 -10.00
C TRP A 57 -0.57 -7.96 -9.53
N ASN A 58 -1.55 -7.64 -10.36
CA ASN A 58 -2.96 -7.79 -10.05
C ASN A 58 -3.58 -8.91 -10.88
N PHE A 59 -4.20 -9.86 -10.20
CA PHE A 59 -4.93 -10.97 -10.80
C PHE A 59 -6.37 -10.92 -10.32
N ALA A 60 -7.33 -11.05 -11.22
CA ALA A 60 -8.74 -11.09 -10.87
C ALA A 60 -9.47 -12.16 -11.68
N LEU A 61 -10.29 -12.94 -11.00
CA LEU A 61 -11.21 -13.91 -11.57
C LEU A 61 -12.63 -13.48 -11.26
N ASN A 62 -13.44 -13.29 -12.31
CA ASN A 62 -14.85 -13.00 -12.18
C ASN A 62 -15.66 -14.20 -12.69
N TYR A 63 -16.58 -14.67 -11.87
CA TYR A 63 -17.48 -15.76 -12.22
C TYR A 63 -18.93 -15.32 -12.07
N TYR A 64 -19.74 -15.59 -13.07
CA TYR A 64 -21.15 -15.24 -13.12
C TYR A 64 -21.97 -16.51 -13.16
N TRP A 65 -22.88 -16.68 -12.19
CA TRP A 65 -23.79 -17.79 -12.14
C TRP A 65 -25.21 -17.28 -11.97
N HIS A 66 -26.02 -17.38 -13.01
CA HIS A 66 -27.31 -16.69 -13.09
C HIS A 66 -27.13 -15.19 -12.79
N ASP A 67 -27.81 -14.69 -11.76
CA ASP A 67 -27.70 -13.29 -11.33
C ASP A 67 -26.63 -13.07 -10.24
N TRP A 68 -25.94 -14.11 -9.79
CA TRP A 68 -24.84 -14.01 -8.83
C TRP A 68 -23.57 -13.58 -9.52
N LYS A 69 -22.78 -12.75 -8.83
CA LYS A 69 -21.43 -12.39 -9.28
C LYS A 69 -20.45 -12.74 -8.16
N PHE A 70 -19.43 -13.47 -8.53
CA PHE A 70 -18.31 -13.83 -7.66
C PHE A 70 -17.06 -13.21 -8.22
N ARG A 71 -16.30 -12.54 -7.40
CA ARG A 71 -14.99 -12.01 -7.77
C ARG A 71 -13.97 -12.45 -6.73
N ALA A 72 -12.91 -13.09 -7.21
CA ALA A 72 -11.71 -13.37 -6.42
C ALA A 72 -10.56 -12.60 -7.05
N TYR A 73 -9.75 -11.96 -6.23
CA TYR A 73 -8.59 -11.23 -6.72
C TYR A 73 -7.42 -11.36 -5.76
N TYR A 74 -6.23 -11.26 -6.34
CA TYR A 74 -4.98 -11.28 -5.60
C TYR A 74 -4.05 -10.21 -6.17
N GLU A 75 -3.47 -9.41 -5.29
CA GLU A 75 -2.47 -8.42 -5.61
C GLU A 75 -1.18 -8.79 -4.90
N HIS A 76 -0.13 -8.99 -5.68
CA HIS A 76 1.22 -9.23 -5.18
C HIS A 76 1.99 -7.94 -5.25
N PHE A 77 2.41 -7.45 -4.09
CA PHE A 77 3.20 -6.22 -3.98
C PHE A 77 4.67 -6.49 -4.23
N PHE A 78 5.35 -5.52 -4.79
CA PHE A 78 6.80 -5.52 -4.85
C PHE A 78 7.36 -4.11 -4.66
N ASP A 79 8.54 -4.06 -4.07
CA ASP A 79 9.41 -2.90 -3.98
C ASP A 79 10.73 -3.35 -4.57
N ASP A 80 11.09 -2.75 -5.71
CA ASP A 80 12.22 -3.16 -6.53
C ASP A 80 12.14 -4.58 -7.15
N HIS A 81 13.23 -5.01 -7.75
CA HIS A 81 13.31 -6.26 -8.49
C HIS A 81 13.25 -7.52 -7.60
N SER A 82 13.77 -7.42 -6.40
CA SER A 82 13.94 -8.57 -5.50
C SER A 82 12.63 -9.28 -5.16
N GLN A 83 11.52 -8.57 -5.17
CA GLN A 83 10.21 -9.11 -4.87
C GLN A 83 9.28 -9.25 -6.09
N MET A 84 9.67 -8.67 -7.21
CA MET A 84 8.81 -8.61 -8.41
C MET A 84 8.35 -9.99 -8.89
N PHE A 85 9.19 -11.04 -8.76
CA PHE A 85 8.93 -12.37 -9.28
C PHE A 85 8.70 -13.43 -8.20
N LEU A 86 8.11 -13.07 -7.06
CA LEU A 86 7.73 -13.99 -5.97
C LEU A 86 8.94 -14.74 -5.35
N GLN A 87 10.11 -14.15 -5.37
CA GLN A 87 11.32 -14.78 -4.81
C GLN A 87 11.27 -14.86 -3.29
N TYR A 88 10.77 -13.82 -2.65
CA TYR A 88 10.67 -13.67 -1.20
C TYR A 88 9.19 -13.51 -0.81
N GLY A 89 8.85 -13.80 0.46
CA GLY A 89 7.46 -13.71 0.91
C GLY A 89 6.48 -14.64 0.18
N ARG A 90 6.75 -14.93 -1.06
CA ARG A 90 5.96 -15.77 -1.95
C ARG A 90 4.50 -15.32 -1.96
N TRP A 91 3.59 -16.27 -1.88
CA TRP A 91 2.15 -16.02 -1.79
C TRP A 91 1.67 -15.57 -0.40
N LYS A 92 2.54 -15.58 0.63
CA LYS A 92 2.17 -15.21 2.00
C LYS A 92 1.88 -13.73 2.16
N ASP A 93 2.54 -12.91 1.37
CA ASP A 93 2.35 -11.47 1.32
C ASP A 93 1.59 -11.08 0.07
N GLY A 94 0.78 -10.07 0.21
CA GLY A 94 -0.10 -9.57 -0.83
C GLY A 94 -1.47 -9.20 -0.28
N HIS A 95 -2.38 -8.97 -1.17
CA HIS A 95 -3.76 -8.60 -0.88
C HIS A 95 -4.69 -9.59 -1.59
N LEU A 96 -5.39 -10.41 -0.83
CA LEU A 96 -6.36 -11.38 -1.33
C LEU A 96 -7.77 -10.88 -1.02
N GLY A 97 -8.64 -10.88 -2.01
CA GLY A 97 -10.03 -10.46 -1.82
C GLY A 97 -11.06 -11.39 -2.44
N PHE A 98 -12.21 -11.46 -1.82
CA PHE A 98 -13.41 -12.16 -2.31
C PHE A 98 -14.61 -11.24 -2.20
N GLU A 99 -15.32 -11.06 -3.29
CA GLU A 99 -16.55 -10.28 -3.36
C GLU A 99 -17.68 -11.15 -3.91
N ILE A 100 -18.84 -11.06 -3.30
CA ILE A 100 -20.06 -11.74 -3.72
C ILE A 100 -21.16 -10.71 -3.87
N THR A 101 -21.76 -10.62 -5.06
CA THR A 101 -22.99 -9.88 -5.29
C THR A 101 -24.19 -10.85 -5.24
N LEU A 102 -25.11 -10.59 -4.34
CA LEU A 102 -26.31 -11.38 -4.08
C LEU A 102 -27.48 -10.84 -4.91
N PRO A 103 -28.08 -11.66 -5.78
CA PRO A 103 -29.22 -11.21 -6.57
C PRO A 103 -30.47 -11.05 -5.69
N ARG A 104 -31.29 -10.05 -6.01
CA ARG A 104 -32.61 -9.84 -5.44
C ARG A 104 -32.66 -9.62 -3.91
N ASN A 105 -31.51 -9.54 -3.26
CA ASN A 105 -31.46 -9.22 -1.84
C ASN A 105 -31.22 -7.71 -1.65
N ARG A 106 -32.27 -6.98 -1.26
CA ARG A 106 -32.19 -5.53 -1.06
C ARG A 106 -31.45 -5.16 0.22
N TRP A 107 -31.50 -6.01 1.23
CA TRP A 107 -30.87 -5.72 2.53
C TRP A 107 -29.36 -5.94 2.49
N VAL A 108 -28.90 -7.00 1.85
CA VAL A 108 -27.48 -7.27 1.67
C VAL A 108 -27.26 -7.68 0.22
N ASN A 109 -26.79 -6.77 -0.60
CA ASN A 109 -26.55 -7.03 -2.02
C ASN A 109 -25.08 -7.31 -2.35
N THR A 110 -24.17 -6.92 -1.48
CA THR A 110 -22.73 -7.19 -1.67
C THR A 110 -22.10 -7.56 -0.34
N LEU A 111 -21.26 -8.57 -0.37
CA LEU A 111 -20.37 -8.98 0.71
C LEU A 111 -18.94 -8.98 0.18
N LEU A 112 -18.03 -8.45 0.95
CA LEU A 112 -16.59 -8.38 0.64
C LEU A 112 -15.77 -8.83 1.85
N TRP A 113 -14.77 -9.63 1.59
CA TRP A 113 -13.68 -9.88 2.52
C TRP A 113 -12.34 -9.70 1.81
N GLU A 114 -11.40 -9.06 2.51
CA GLU A 114 -10.04 -8.87 2.05
C GLU A 114 -9.05 -9.21 3.17
N GLY A 115 -7.97 -9.86 2.80
CA GLY A 115 -6.84 -10.13 3.66
C GLY A 115 -5.58 -9.49 3.10
N LEU A 116 -4.92 -8.66 3.89
CA LEU A 116 -3.64 -8.02 3.58
C LEU A 116 -2.54 -8.64 4.43
N ALA A 117 -1.41 -8.93 3.82
CA ALA A 117 -0.18 -9.29 4.52
C ALA A 117 1.03 -8.64 3.83
N THR A 118 1.89 -8.01 4.64
CA THR A 118 3.14 -7.40 4.19
C THR A 118 4.30 -7.76 5.13
N LYS A 119 4.14 -8.82 5.94
CA LYS A 119 5.07 -9.15 7.02
C LYS A 119 6.31 -9.87 6.53
N ASP A 120 6.18 -10.70 5.51
CA ASP A 120 7.26 -11.54 4.98
C ASP A 120 7.75 -11.03 3.61
N GLN A 121 7.29 -9.83 3.21
CA GLN A 121 7.62 -9.30 1.91
C GLN A 121 9.03 -8.76 1.88
N SER A 122 9.50 -8.67 0.67
CA SER A 122 10.79 -8.20 0.25
C SER A 122 12.00 -8.99 0.77
N GLY A 123 13.04 -8.77 0.07
CA GLY A 123 14.21 -9.59 0.07
C GLY A 123 15.04 -9.52 1.30
N PRO A 124 16.09 -10.30 1.26
CA PRO A 124 17.16 -10.19 2.20
C PRO A 124 17.81 -8.82 2.08
N ILE A 125 18.56 -8.47 3.11
CA ILE A 125 19.46 -7.32 3.05
C ILE A 125 20.26 -7.41 1.76
N LEU A 126 20.44 -6.29 1.07
CA LEU A 126 21.12 -6.05 -0.21
C LEU A 126 22.48 -6.76 -0.44
N TYR A 127 22.91 -7.64 0.42
CA TYR A 127 24.21 -8.28 0.41
C TYR A 127 24.12 -9.80 0.64
N ASP A 128 23.10 -10.42 0.08
CA ASP A 128 23.20 -11.87 -0.12
C ASP A 128 24.39 -12.11 -1.04
N GLY A 129 25.30 -12.97 -0.59
CA GLY A 129 26.51 -13.28 -1.34
C GLY A 129 26.18 -13.76 -2.74
N ASP A 130 26.16 -12.82 -3.68
CA ASP A 130 26.23 -13.13 -5.08
C ASP A 130 27.69 -12.98 -5.54
N GLU A 131 27.98 -13.41 -6.76
CA GLU A 131 29.33 -13.33 -7.32
C GLU A 131 29.88 -11.91 -7.37
N ARG A 132 29.00 -10.90 -7.37
CA ARG A 132 29.35 -9.48 -7.40
C ARG A 132 29.72 -8.92 -6.02
N PHE A 133 29.23 -9.54 -4.96
CA PHE A 133 29.46 -9.13 -3.58
C PHE A 133 29.84 -10.34 -2.69
N PRO A 134 31.02 -10.95 -2.94
CA PRO A 134 31.43 -12.17 -2.24
C PRO A 134 31.70 -11.98 -0.74
N GLY A 135 31.71 -10.74 -0.26
CA GLY A 135 31.90 -10.39 1.16
C GLY A 135 30.63 -10.20 1.94
N ALA A 136 29.45 -10.60 1.42
CA ALA A 136 28.20 -10.48 2.14
C ALA A 136 28.21 -11.27 3.44
N ALA A 137 27.64 -10.66 4.50
CA ALA A 137 27.81 -11.14 5.87
C ALA A 137 27.15 -12.50 6.16
N PHE A 138 26.26 -12.99 5.31
CA PHE A 138 25.52 -14.24 5.52
C PHE A 138 25.32 -15.02 4.23
N PRO A 139 26.39 -15.56 3.62
CA PRO A 139 26.27 -16.36 2.41
C PRO A 139 25.36 -17.58 2.67
N GLY A 140 24.31 -17.70 1.90
CA GLY A 140 23.37 -18.82 1.95
C GLY A 140 22.22 -18.69 2.96
N MET A 141 22.13 -17.60 3.73
CA MET A 141 20.98 -17.33 4.60
C MET A 141 20.16 -16.16 4.05
N GLN A 142 18.99 -16.46 3.55
CA GLN A 142 18.02 -15.44 3.17
C GLN A 142 17.05 -15.21 4.33
N VAL A 143 17.10 -14.04 4.93
CA VAL A 143 16.16 -13.60 5.95
C VAL A 143 15.12 -12.73 5.27
N SER A 144 13.92 -13.27 5.04
CA SER A 144 12.83 -12.52 4.44
C SER A 144 12.38 -11.35 5.32
N ALA A 145 11.77 -10.34 4.71
CA ALA A 145 11.26 -9.12 5.34
C ALA A 145 12.34 -8.20 5.93
N CYS A 146 13.56 -8.28 5.46
CA CYS A 146 14.65 -7.40 5.90
C CYS A 146 14.69 -6.08 5.13
N ASP A 147 14.06 -6.02 3.99
CA ASP A 147 13.93 -4.79 3.22
C ASP A 147 12.90 -3.85 3.86
N ASP A 148 13.07 -2.55 3.68
CA ASP A 148 12.23 -1.53 4.33
C ASP A 148 11.14 -1.04 3.38
N TYR A 149 10.21 -1.93 3.05
CA TYR A 149 9.12 -1.72 2.10
C TYR A 149 8.40 -0.38 2.30
N TYR A 150 8.11 0.31 1.21
CA TYR A 150 7.62 1.69 1.17
C TYR A 150 8.60 2.75 1.68
N ASN A 151 9.63 2.39 2.42
CA ASN A 151 10.71 3.29 2.81
C ASN A 151 11.88 3.15 1.83
N ASN A 152 12.71 4.16 1.79
CA ASN A 152 13.95 4.13 1.03
C ASN A 152 15.01 4.95 1.76
N PHE A 153 16.26 4.57 1.61
CA PHE A 153 17.37 5.26 2.25
C PHE A 153 17.62 6.65 1.64
N PHE A 154 17.48 6.75 0.33
CA PHE A 154 17.76 7.99 -0.42
C PHE A 154 16.54 8.87 -0.63
N TYR A 155 15.35 8.27 -0.76
CA TYR A 155 14.09 8.95 -1.00
C TYR A 155 13.24 8.95 0.26
N GLN A 156 12.34 9.93 0.39
CA GLN A 156 11.52 10.08 1.58
C GLN A 156 10.27 9.17 1.56
N SER A 157 10.43 7.91 1.20
CA SER A 157 9.33 6.94 1.16
C SER A 157 8.33 7.16 0.01
N TRP A 158 7.50 6.17 -0.24
CA TRP A 158 6.40 6.25 -1.22
C TRP A 158 5.19 6.97 -0.64
N GLN A 159 5.31 8.28 -0.51
CA GLN A 159 4.29 9.16 0.07
C GLN A 159 4.22 10.50 -0.65
N HIS A 160 3.09 11.18 -0.54
CA HIS A 160 2.88 12.53 -1.01
C HIS A 160 2.19 13.35 0.08
N TYR A 161 2.86 14.38 0.59
CA TYR A 161 2.41 15.17 1.75
C TYR A 161 2.02 14.33 2.98
N GLY A 162 2.76 13.26 3.23
CA GLY A 162 2.51 12.34 4.34
C GLY A 162 1.44 11.28 4.06
N LEU A 163 0.74 11.35 2.96
CA LEU A 163 -0.20 10.30 2.54
C LEU A 163 0.53 9.21 1.79
N GLY A 164 0.35 7.96 2.19
CA GLY A 164 0.95 6.81 1.52
C GLY A 164 0.37 6.60 0.14
N VAL A 165 1.22 6.22 -0.80
CA VAL A 165 0.81 5.74 -2.12
C VAL A 165 0.51 4.26 -2.01
N GLY A 166 -0.70 3.82 -2.37
CA GLY A 166 -1.09 2.40 -2.35
C GLY A 166 -2.14 2.07 -1.29
N ASN A 167 -1.98 0.95 -0.59
CA ASN A 167 -3.01 0.41 0.30
C ASN A 167 -3.18 1.25 1.59
N PRO A 168 -4.39 1.76 1.88
CA PRO A 168 -4.66 2.59 3.06
C PRO A 168 -4.50 1.86 4.40
N LEU A 169 -4.43 0.52 4.40
CA LEU A 169 -4.13 -0.27 5.60
C LEU A 169 -2.65 -0.22 6.00
N LEU A 170 -1.80 0.42 5.18
CA LEU A 170 -0.45 0.83 5.51
C LEU A 170 -0.48 2.34 5.84
N PRO A 171 -0.64 2.73 7.11
CA PRO A 171 -0.80 4.14 7.48
C PRO A 171 0.41 4.97 7.10
N GLY A 172 0.16 6.02 6.34
CA GLY A 172 1.20 6.91 5.85
C GLY A 172 1.81 7.79 6.95
N PRO A 173 2.92 8.46 6.64
CA PRO A 173 3.65 9.32 7.58
C PRO A 173 2.88 10.49 8.18
N ILE A 174 1.75 10.88 7.61
CA ILE A 174 0.89 11.95 8.17
C ILE A 174 0.47 11.67 9.62
N TYR A 175 0.44 10.40 10.02
CA TYR A 175 0.13 10.00 11.40
C TYR A 175 1.34 10.00 12.33
N ASN A 176 2.54 10.33 11.83
CA ASN A 176 3.76 10.37 12.64
C ASN A 176 3.79 11.62 13.50
N ARG A 177 3.83 11.44 14.81
CA ARG A 177 3.88 12.56 15.78
C ARG A 177 5.20 13.33 15.79
N ASP A 178 6.28 12.68 15.33
CA ASP A 178 7.62 13.26 15.23
C ASP A 178 7.87 14.02 13.93
N GLY A 179 6.88 14.05 13.03
CA GLY A 179 6.97 14.69 11.72
C GLY A 179 7.88 13.96 10.73
N SER A 180 8.34 12.75 11.04
CA SER A 180 9.13 11.95 10.10
C SER A 180 8.28 11.54 8.90
N LEU A 181 8.91 11.49 7.72
CA LEU A 181 8.25 11.11 6.46
C LEU A 181 8.44 9.62 6.13
N LYS A 182 8.82 8.80 7.09
CA LYS A 182 8.95 7.34 6.92
C LYS A 182 7.70 6.61 7.40
N PHE A 183 7.36 5.52 6.75
CA PHE A 183 6.38 4.59 7.26
C PHE A 183 6.94 3.91 8.52
N ARG A 184 6.26 4.06 9.64
CA ARG A 184 6.67 3.46 10.92
C ARG A 184 6.29 1.99 11.05
N SER A 185 5.37 1.52 10.22
CA SER A 185 5.00 0.12 10.15
C SER A 185 4.67 -0.24 8.71
N ASN A 186 5.51 -1.05 8.11
CA ASN A 186 5.34 -1.66 6.80
C ASN A 186 5.14 -3.18 6.89
N ARG A 187 5.25 -3.75 8.10
CA ARG A 187 4.98 -5.16 8.40
C ARG A 187 3.60 -5.26 9.06
N VAL A 188 2.60 -5.57 8.23
CA VAL A 188 1.19 -5.52 8.63
C VAL A 188 0.49 -6.82 8.23
N ARG A 189 -0.50 -7.23 9.04
CA ARG A 189 -1.54 -8.16 8.65
C ARG A 189 -2.88 -7.53 8.97
N ALA A 190 -3.78 -7.52 8.00
CA ALA A 190 -5.09 -6.96 8.20
C ALA A 190 -6.17 -7.83 7.55
N ASN A 191 -7.36 -7.74 8.12
CA ASN A 191 -8.58 -8.22 7.50
C ASN A 191 -9.54 -7.05 7.34
N HIS A 192 -10.18 -7.00 6.20
CA HIS A 192 -11.22 -6.03 5.89
C HIS A 192 -12.50 -6.76 5.52
N TRP A 193 -13.62 -6.30 6.06
CA TRP A 193 -14.96 -6.78 5.73
C TRP A 193 -15.81 -5.62 5.31
N ALA A 194 -16.60 -5.82 4.28
CA ALA A 194 -17.58 -4.84 3.88
C ALA A 194 -18.88 -5.51 3.47
N PHE A 195 -19.97 -4.83 3.71
CA PHE A 195 -21.26 -5.20 3.15
C PHE A 195 -22.08 -3.95 2.82
N SER A 196 -22.92 -4.09 1.83
CA SER A 196 -23.80 -3.02 1.38
C SER A 196 -25.19 -3.54 1.02
N GLY A 197 -26.15 -2.64 0.97
CA GLY A 197 -27.51 -2.93 0.58
C GLY A 197 -28.22 -1.71 0.01
N THR A 198 -29.31 -2.01 -0.71
CA THR A 198 -30.24 -1.00 -1.28
C THR A 198 -31.66 -1.35 -0.83
N PRO A 199 -32.04 -1.08 0.44
CA PRO A 199 -33.35 -1.44 0.99
C PRO A 199 -34.52 -0.93 0.16
N SER A 200 -34.35 0.20 -0.48
CA SER A 200 -35.29 0.75 -1.47
C SER A 200 -34.57 1.42 -2.62
N ASP A 201 -35.30 1.87 -3.63
CA ASP A 201 -34.74 2.58 -4.77
C ASP A 201 -34.13 3.96 -4.42
N GLU A 202 -34.46 4.48 -3.24
CA GLU A 202 -33.99 5.79 -2.76
C GLU A 202 -32.94 5.66 -1.66
N TRP A 203 -32.84 4.51 -1.00
CA TRP A 203 -31.96 4.30 0.12
C TRP A 203 -30.89 3.24 -0.19
N ALA A 204 -29.65 3.56 0.15
CA ALA A 204 -28.54 2.63 0.14
C ALA A 204 -27.70 2.81 1.39
N TYR A 205 -26.95 1.79 1.75
CA TYR A 205 -26.00 1.87 2.84
C TYR A 205 -24.77 1.01 2.57
N ARG A 206 -23.68 1.32 3.26
CA ARG A 206 -22.50 0.45 3.33
C ARG A 206 -21.87 0.48 4.72
N VAL A 207 -21.27 -0.63 5.07
CA VAL A 207 -20.51 -0.80 6.30
C VAL A 207 -19.14 -1.37 5.91
N LEU A 208 -18.10 -0.74 6.39
CA LEU A 208 -16.71 -1.15 6.19
C LEU A 208 -16.08 -1.37 7.57
N MET A 209 -15.33 -2.44 7.74
CA MET A 209 -14.64 -2.76 9.00
C MET A 209 -13.26 -3.32 8.68
N SER A 210 -12.26 -2.86 9.37
CA SER A 210 -10.88 -3.34 9.23
C SER A 210 -10.30 -3.66 10.60
N TYR A 211 -9.55 -4.74 10.67
CA TYR A 211 -8.75 -5.07 11.84
C TYR A 211 -7.32 -5.37 11.39
N ALA A 212 -6.39 -4.59 11.90
CA ALA A 212 -4.98 -4.64 11.51
C ALA A 212 -4.07 -4.91 12.69
N LEU A 213 -3.00 -5.65 12.43
CA LEU A 213 -1.89 -5.92 13.33
C LEU A 213 -0.63 -5.29 12.72
N HIS A 214 0.10 -4.50 13.52
CA HIS A 214 1.28 -3.77 13.12
C HIS A 214 2.49 -4.23 13.92
N TRP A 215 3.60 -4.55 13.23
CA TRP A 215 4.88 -4.99 13.83
C TRP A 215 5.97 -3.94 13.75
N GLY A 216 5.73 -2.80 13.09
CA GLY A 216 6.76 -1.83 12.75
C GLY A 216 7.50 -2.19 11.48
N THR A 217 8.73 -1.73 11.35
CA THR A 217 9.63 -2.13 10.26
C THR A 217 10.60 -3.22 10.75
N TYR A 218 11.40 -3.78 9.86
CA TYR A 218 12.43 -4.74 10.27
C TYR A 218 13.51 -4.07 11.13
N VAL A 219 13.95 -2.89 10.72
CA VAL A 219 15.02 -2.14 11.42
C VAL A 219 14.53 -1.50 12.71
N ASN A 220 13.28 -1.04 12.74
CA ASN A 220 12.66 -0.41 13.90
C ASN A 220 11.34 -1.12 14.23
N PRO A 221 11.42 -2.33 14.84
CA PRO A 221 10.21 -3.03 15.27
C PRO A 221 9.50 -2.25 16.38
N LEU A 222 8.18 -2.37 16.44
CA LEU A 222 7.41 -1.85 17.56
C LEU A 222 7.66 -2.71 18.81
N ASP A 223 7.64 -2.09 19.99
CA ASP A 223 7.84 -2.79 21.28
C ASP A 223 6.81 -3.90 21.53
N LYS A 224 5.63 -3.76 20.96
CA LYS A 224 4.56 -4.77 20.98
C LYS A 224 3.84 -4.79 19.62
N ILE A 225 3.12 -5.87 19.38
CA ILE A 225 2.19 -5.92 18.25
C ILE A 225 1.03 -4.97 18.52
N CYS A 226 0.98 -3.87 17.77
CA CYS A 226 -0.11 -2.90 17.89
C CYS A 226 -1.33 -3.38 17.10
N LYS A 227 -2.50 -3.26 17.71
CA LYS A 227 -3.79 -3.64 17.14
C LYS A 227 -4.57 -2.39 16.80
N GLN A 228 -5.24 -2.41 15.66
CA GLN A 228 -6.08 -1.30 15.22
C GLN A 228 -7.36 -1.84 14.61
N PHE A 229 -8.48 -1.36 15.11
CA PHE A 229 -9.80 -1.55 14.52
C PHE A 229 -10.26 -0.22 13.93
N SER A 230 -10.79 -0.25 12.71
CA SER A 230 -11.36 0.91 12.02
C SER A 230 -12.70 0.51 11.40
N SER A 231 -13.68 1.38 11.48
CA SER A 231 -15.00 1.14 10.88
C SER A 231 -15.60 2.41 10.28
N LEU A 232 -16.36 2.22 9.20
CA LEU A 232 -17.15 3.28 8.54
C LEU A 232 -18.56 2.77 8.33
N TYR A 233 -19.53 3.59 8.69
CA TYR A 233 -20.95 3.40 8.45
C TYR A 233 -21.43 4.55 7.59
N GLU A 234 -22.09 4.26 6.49
CA GLU A 234 -22.63 5.27 5.59
C GLU A 234 -24.04 4.92 5.16
N VAL A 235 -24.92 5.92 5.17
CA VAL A 235 -26.28 5.84 4.65
C VAL A 235 -26.42 6.91 3.56
N MET A 236 -26.98 6.51 2.43
CA MET A 236 -27.19 7.35 1.26
C MET A 236 -28.69 7.44 0.95
N TYR A 237 -29.15 8.64 0.66
CA TYR A 237 -30.52 8.93 0.27
C TYR A 237 -30.57 9.69 -1.06
N SER A 238 -31.27 9.14 -2.02
CA SER A 238 -31.41 9.67 -3.38
C SER A 238 -32.89 9.81 -3.73
N PRO A 239 -33.56 10.88 -3.27
CA PRO A 239 -35.00 11.05 -3.43
C PRO A 239 -35.42 11.19 -4.90
N LYS A 240 -36.39 10.39 -5.34
CA LYS A 240 -36.95 10.48 -6.70
C LYS A 240 -37.57 11.86 -6.99
N ALA A 241 -38.14 12.50 -5.95
CA ALA A 241 -38.74 13.82 -6.05
C ALA A 241 -37.73 14.95 -6.32
N LEU A 242 -36.47 14.76 -5.97
CA LEU A 242 -35.38 15.70 -6.18
C LEU A 242 -34.36 15.13 -7.17
N SER A 243 -34.74 15.02 -8.43
CA SER A 243 -33.92 14.42 -9.46
C SER A 243 -32.47 14.93 -9.46
N GLY A 244 -31.53 13.99 -9.37
CA GLY A 244 -30.09 14.25 -9.37
C GLY A 244 -29.54 14.78 -8.04
N TRP A 245 -30.31 14.86 -6.96
CA TRP A 245 -29.81 15.13 -5.62
C TRP A 245 -29.52 13.83 -4.87
N HIS A 246 -28.36 13.80 -4.22
CA HIS A 246 -27.90 12.70 -3.39
C HIS A 246 -27.40 13.25 -2.06
N PHE A 247 -27.84 12.67 -1.01
CA PHE A 247 -27.43 12.99 0.37
C PHE A 247 -26.78 11.78 0.99
N SER A 248 -25.66 11.96 1.68
CA SER A 248 -25.12 10.89 2.52
C SER A 248 -24.69 11.41 3.87
N VAL A 249 -24.82 10.53 4.86
CA VAL A 249 -24.30 10.72 6.20
C VAL A 249 -23.41 9.54 6.51
N SER A 250 -22.20 9.81 6.94
CA SER A 250 -21.26 8.79 7.36
C SER A 250 -20.70 9.06 8.75
N ALA A 251 -20.40 7.99 9.47
CA ALA A 251 -19.71 7.99 10.74
C ALA A 251 -18.56 6.98 10.69
N ALA A 252 -17.41 7.36 11.22
CA ALA A 252 -16.22 6.51 11.30
C ALA A 252 -15.71 6.45 12.74
N VAL A 253 -15.17 5.30 13.12
CA VAL A 253 -14.57 5.07 14.43
C VAL A 253 -13.28 4.28 14.26
N ASP A 254 -12.23 4.77 14.92
CA ASP A 254 -10.96 4.09 15.09
C ASP A 254 -10.74 3.75 16.56
N HIS A 255 -10.26 2.55 16.82
CA HIS A 255 -9.92 2.09 18.16
C HIS A 255 -8.69 1.19 18.13
N GLY A 256 -7.66 1.57 18.86
CA GLY A 256 -6.45 0.75 18.92
C GLY A 256 -5.20 1.41 19.43
N ASP A 257 -4.12 0.64 19.37
CA ASP A 257 -2.81 1.02 19.90
C ASP A 257 -1.94 1.78 18.88
N TYR A 258 -2.24 1.65 17.57
CA TYR A 258 -1.38 2.18 16.51
C TYR A 258 -1.77 3.61 16.12
N LEU A 259 -2.99 3.83 15.67
CA LEU A 259 -3.51 5.17 15.34
C LEU A 259 -4.17 5.85 16.56
N GLY A 260 -4.50 5.07 17.59
CA GLY A 260 -5.23 5.53 18.75
C GLY A 260 -6.75 5.41 18.56
N ASN A 261 -7.47 6.20 19.36
CA ASN A 261 -8.92 6.24 19.35
C ASN A 261 -9.39 7.55 18.74
N SER A 262 -10.23 7.46 17.73
CA SER A 262 -10.82 8.63 17.10
C SER A 262 -12.23 8.33 16.59
N GLY A 263 -13.00 9.35 16.35
CA GLY A 263 -14.31 9.26 15.74
C GLY A 263 -14.61 10.51 14.93
N GLY A 264 -15.35 10.32 13.85
CA GLY A 264 -15.71 11.42 12.96
C GLY A 264 -17.01 11.16 12.23
N GLY A 265 -17.59 12.22 11.71
CA GLY A 265 -18.78 12.15 10.88
C GLY A 265 -18.67 13.11 9.70
N MET A 266 -19.34 12.78 8.61
CA MET A 266 -19.41 13.60 7.42
C MET A 266 -20.81 13.60 6.85
N ILE A 267 -21.26 14.77 6.39
CA ILE A 267 -22.48 14.93 5.61
C ILE A 267 -22.05 15.36 4.20
N THR A 268 -22.53 14.64 3.20
CA THR A 268 -22.25 14.96 1.80
C THR A 268 -23.57 15.27 1.08
N ILE A 269 -23.58 16.36 0.35
CA ILE A 269 -24.67 16.76 -0.56
C ILE A 269 -24.07 16.84 -1.96
N ARG A 270 -24.64 16.05 -2.87
CA ARG A 270 -24.20 16.00 -4.27
C ARG A 270 -25.36 16.30 -5.19
N LYS A 271 -25.13 17.14 -6.19
CA LYS A 271 -26.07 17.41 -7.27
C LYS A 271 -25.46 16.94 -8.57
N GLU A 272 -26.13 16.07 -9.28
CA GLU A 272 -25.83 15.67 -10.64
C GLU A 272 -26.82 16.34 -11.60
N GLY A 273 -26.33 16.76 -12.78
CA GLY A 273 -27.14 17.34 -13.80
C GLY A 273 -26.28 17.96 -14.92
N ILE A 274 -26.90 18.24 -16.04
CA ILE A 274 -26.25 18.94 -17.15
C ILE A 274 -26.30 20.42 -16.80
N CYS A 275 -25.13 21.06 -16.62
CA CYS A 275 -25.05 22.52 -16.65
C CYS A 275 -25.19 22.97 -18.11
N ILE A 276 -26.39 23.27 -18.52
CA ILE A 276 -26.63 24.01 -19.79
C ILE A 276 -26.22 25.44 -19.50
N LYS A 277 -25.15 25.91 -20.17
CA LYS A 277 -24.83 27.32 -20.26
C LYS A 277 -25.70 27.98 -21.33
#